data_49295e2b112f7fd0fee00e8683231a21
#
_entry.id   49295e2b112f7fd0fee00e8683231a21
#
_cell.length_a   1.000
_cell.length_b   1.000
_cell.length_c   1.000
_cell.angle_alpha   90.00
_cell.angle_beta   90.00
_cell.angle_gamma   90.00
#
_symmetry.space_group_name_H-M   'P 1'
#
loop_
_entity.id
_entity.type
_entity.pdbx_description
1 polymer ?
#
loop_
_entity_poly.entity_id
_entity_poly.type
_entity_poly.pdbx_seq_one_letter_code
_entity_poly.pdbx_strand_id
1 'polypeptide(L)'
;LTIKEVRLTNCAFWTVHLVGCKDVLIDGIRLLNNLKMANSDGIDPDHCQNVRISNCHIECGDDAIVLKNSGDYKKYGPCENIVVTNCTLVSTSAAIKFGTEGESDFRNILVENCCISRSNRGISIQIRDNGNVENVIFSNIIMETRRFSYEWWGRAEAVCLTALDRKPGVKAG
;
A
#
# COMPACT_ATOMS: atom_id res chain seq x y z
N LEU A 1 -10.33 0.06 -15.88
CA LEU A 1 -9.80 1.42 -15.67
C LEU A 1 -8.34 1.48 -16.06
N THR A 2 -7.92 2.57 -16.71
CA THR A 2 -6.50 2.81 -17.02
C THR A 2 -6.11 4.23 -16.63
N ILE A 3 -5.01 4.36 -15.88
CA ILE A 3 -4.39 5.63 -15.50
C ILE A 3 -2.93 5.58 -15.96
N LYS A 4 -2.53 6.44 -16.88
CA LYS A 4 -1.18 6.41 -17.47
C LYS A 4 -0.55 7.79 -17.59
N GLU A 5 0.77 7.84 -17.39
CA GLU A 5 1.62 8.97 -17.75
C GLU A 5 1.15 10.33 -17.21
N VAL A 6 0.50 10.32 -16.04
CA VAL A 6 0.05 11.54 -15.36
C VAL A 6 0.97 11.91 -14.21
N ARG A 7 1.05 13.19 -13.92
CA ARG A 7 1.70 13.72 -12.72
C ARG A 7 0.65 14.21 -11.73
N LEU A 8 0.69 13.68 -10.51
CA LEU A 8 -0.19 14.05 -9.40
C LEU A 8 0.67 14.69 -8.31
N THR A 9 0.24 15.79 -7.73
CA THR A 9 1.03 16.51 -6.73
C THR A 9 0.19 17.10 -5.62
N ASN A 10 0.74 17.09 -4.40
CA ASN A 10 0.19 17.79 -3.23
C ASN A 10 -1.26 17.43 -2.92
N CYS A 11 -1.62 16.17 -3.03
CA CYS A 11 -2.93 15.71 -2.60
C CYS A 11 -3.05 15.80 -1.08
N ALA A 12 -4.21 16.20 -0.60
CA ALA A 12 -4.47 16.39 0.82
C ALA A 12 -4.86 15.09 1.53
N PHE A 13 -5.29 14.07 0.79
CA PHE A 13 -5.77 12.79 1.33
C PHE A 13 -5.71 11.73 0.22
N TRP A 14 -5.48 10.50 0.52
CA TRP A 14 -5.36 9.30 -0.34
C TRP A 14 -5.45 9.60 -1.84
N THR A 15 -4.30 9.78 -2.48
CA THR A 15 -4.22 10.41 -3.81
C THR A 15 -4.95 9.63 -4.91
N VAL A 16 -4.76 8.32 -4.96
CA VAL A 16 -5.44 7.43 -5.93
C VAL A 16 -6.13 6.33 -5.15
N HIS A 17 -7.29 6.64 -4.58
CA HIS A 17 -8.11 5.68 -3.86
C HIS A 17 -9.09 4.99 -4.82
N LEU A 18 -8.92 3.70 -5.01
CA LEU A 18 -9.73 2.86 -5.89
C LEU A 18 -10.58 1.92 -5.04
N VAL A 19 -11.89 2.00 -5.16
CA VAL A 19 -12.80 1.18 -4.36
C VAL A 19 -13.58 0.20 -5.24
N GLY A 20 -13.44 -1.10 -4.97
CA GLY A 20 -14.17 -2.16 -5.65
C GLY A 20 -13.93 -2.23 -7.16
N CYS A 21 -12.79 -1.70 -7.62
CA CYS A 21 -12.44 -1.66 -9.04
C CYS A 21 -11.89 -3.01 -9.51
N LYS A 22 -12.19 -3.35 -10.77
CA LYS A 22 -11.66 -4.54 -11.45
C LYS A 22 -10.93 -4.17 -12.73
N ASP A 23 -9.93 -4.99 -13.10
CA ASP A 23 -9.17 -4.84 -14.34
C ASP A 23 -8.58 -3.42 -14.47
N VAL A 24 -7.70 -3.07 -13.51
CA VAL A 24 -7.08 -1.74 -13.39
C VAL A 24 -5.64 -1.80 -13.87
N LEU A 25 -5.26 -0.82 -14.67
CA LEU A 25 -3.88 -0.56 -15.05
C LEU A 25 -3.48 0.85 -14.61
N ILE A 26 -2.44 0.95 -13.79
CA ILE A 26 -1.76 2.19 -13.43
C ILE A 26 -0.31 2.07 -13.89
N ASP A 27 0.10 2.94 -14.83
CA ASP A 27 1.38 2.79 -15.49
C ASP A 27 2.07 4.14 -15.74
N GLY A 28 3.34 4.24 -15.36
CA GLY A 28 4.17 5.42 -15.64
C GLY A 28 3.74 6.70 -14.94
N ILE A 29 3.00 6.63 -13.83
CA ILE A 29 2.59 7.85 -13.12
C ILE A 29 3.72 8.39 -12.22
N ARG A 30 3.73 9.70 -12.03
CA ARG A 30 4.58 10.38 -11.04
C ARG A 30 3.68 11.03 -9.98
N LEU A 31 3.80 10.55 -8.74
CA LEU A 31 3.02 11.04 -7.62
C LEU A 31 3.98 11.67 -6.60
N LEU A 32 3.84 12.97 -6.37
CA LEU A 32 4.75 13.75 -5.54
C LEU A 32 3.96 14.57 -4.52
N ASN A 33 3.76 14.00 -3.35
CA ASN A 33 3.07 14.66 -2.25
C ASN A 33 4.05 15.26 -1.24
N ASN A 34 3.53 16.11 -0.38
CA ASN A 34 4.29 16.65 0.73
C ASN A 34 4.59 15.55 1.77
N LEU A 35 5.87 15.27 1.99
CA LEU A 35 6.34 14.22 2.92
C LEU A 35 5.99 14.50 4.40
N LYS A 36 5.48 15.65 4.73
CA LYS A 36 5.02 16.00 6.09
C LYS A 36 3.50 15.94 6.25
N MET A 37 2.78 15.55 5.20
CA MET A 37 1.32 15.46 5.22
C MET A 37 0.90 14.03 5.56
N ALA A 38 0.26 13.84 6.70
CA ALA A 38 -0.37 12.57 7.05
C ALA A 38 -1.55 12.26 6.10
N ASN A 39 -1.85 11.00 5.91
CA ASN A 39 -2.90 10.51 5.00
C ASN A 39 -2.75 10.98 3.54
N SER A 40 -1.55 11.37 3.13
CA SER A 40 -1.25 11.68 1.72
C SER A 40 -0.71 10.45 1.00
N ASP A 41 -1.39 9.31 1.18
CA ASP A 41 -1.07 8.04 0.56
C ASP A 41 -0.95 8.16 -0.96
N GLY A 42 -0.21 7.27 -1.57
CA GLY A 42 -0.02 7.26 -3.02
C GLY A 42 -1.15 6.56 -3.75
N ILE A 43 -1.13 5.24 -3.77
CA ILE A 43 -2.12 4.41 -4.48
C ILE A 43 -2.72 3.41 -3.50
N ASP A 44 -4.04 3.46 -3.36
CA ASP A 44 -4.84 2.68 -2.42
C ASP A 44 -5.86 1.79 -3.14
N PRO A 45 -5.49 0.59 -3.61
CA PRO A 45 -6.47 -0.40 -4.05
C PRO A 45 -7.26 -0.94 -2.85
N ASP A 46 -8.55 -0.62 -2.76
CA ASP A 46 -9.45 -1.02 -1.69
C ASP A 46 -10.52 -1.97 -2.25
N HIS A 47 -10.51 -3.22 -1.82
CA HIS A 47 -11.38 -4.27 -2.38
C HIS A 47 -11.27 -4.41 -3.90
N CYS A 48 -10.07 -4.23 -4.45
CA CYS A 48 -9.85 -4.25 -5.91
C CYS A 48 -9.36 -5.61 -6.40
N GLN A 49 -9.67 -5.95 -7.64
CA GLN A 49 -9.26 -7.21 -8.28
C GLN A 49 -8.58 -6.96 -9.64
N ASN A 50 -7.57 -7.79 -9.96
CA ASN A 50 -6.84 -7.73 -11.23
C ASN A 50 -6.20 -6.36 -11.47
N VAL A 51 -5.36 -5.90 -10.52
CA VAL A 51 -4.70 -4.59 -10.59
C VAL A 51 -3.25 -4.75 -11.02
N ARG A 52 -2.80 -3.92 -11.93
CA ARG A 52 -1.40 -3.77 -12.35
C ARG A 52 -0.94 -2.36 -12.04
N ILE A 53 0.12 -2.23 -11.25
CA ILE A 53 0.80 -0.96 -10.94
C ILE A 53 2.25 -1.11 -11.43
N SER A 54 2.64 -0.33 -12.43
CA SER A 54 3.95 -0.48 -13.05
C SER A 54 4.62 0.84 -13.40
N ASN A 55 5.96 0.85 -13.37
CA ASN A 55 6.77 1.97 -13.83
C ASN A 55 6.46 3.31 -13.14
N CYS A 56 5.97 3.27 -11.90
CA CYS A 56 5.55 4.45 -11.15
C CYS A 56 6.68 5.00 -10.29
N HIS A 57 6.69 6.33 -10.10
CA HIS A 57 7.50 6.98 -9.10
C HIS A 57 6.60 7.68 -8.08
N ILE A 58 6.70 7.29 -6.80
CA ILE A 58 5.81 7.78 -5.74
C ILE A 58 6.65 8.32 -4.58
N GLU A 59 6.39 9.58 -4.21
CA GLU A 59 6.86 10.18 -2.96
C GLU A 59 5.65 10.71 -2.18
N CYS A 60 5.46 10.26 -0.95
CA CYS A 60 4.28 10.64 -0.15
C CYS A 60 4.56 10.69 1.35
N GLY A 61 3.72 11.41 2.06
CA GLY A 61 3.81 11.60 3.51
C GLY A 61 3.11 10.51 4.32
N ASP A 62 2.52 9.52 3.66
CA ASP A 62 1.97 8.32 4.27
C ASP A 62 2.32 7.10 3.41
N ASP A 63 1.49 6.06 3.32
CA ASP A 63 1.82 4.83 2.63
C ASP A 63 1.90 5.02 1.10
N ALA A 64 2.96 4.52 0.43
CA ALA A 64 3.11 4.78 -1.01
C ALA A 64 2.21 3.90 -1.88
N ILE A 65 2.19 2.60 -1.63
CA ILE A 65 1.20 1.69 -2.22
C ILE A 65 0.62 0.87 -1.07
N VAL A 66 -0.68 1.02 -0.81
CA VAL A 66 -1.33 0.32 0.29
C VAL A 66 -2.58 -0.42 -0.17
N LEU A 67 -2.58 -1.73 0.03
CA LEU A 67 -3.73 -2.57 -0.23
C LEU A 67 -4.66 -2.51 0.99
N LYS A 68 -5.92 -2.22 0.75
CA LYS A 68 -6.94 -2.06 1.80
C LYS A 68 -8.13 -3.01 1.55
N ASN A 69 -8.80 -3.34 2.64
CA ASN A 69 -10.10 -3.99 2.64
C ASN A 69 -10.96 -3.34 3.73
N SER A 70 -11.37 -2.10 3.46
CA SER A 70 -12.10 -1.25 4.41
C SER A 70 -13.51 -1.79 4.70
N GLY A 71 -13.95 -1.75 5.96
CA GLY A 71 -15.22 -2.35 6.38
C GLY A 71 -16.44 -1.84 5.64
N ASP A 72 -16.46 -0.56 5.26
CA ASP A 72 -17.54 0.08 4.52
C ASP A 72 -17.74 -0.51 3.10
N TYR A 73 -16.71 -1.12 2.54
CA TYR A 73 -16.68 -1.62 1.17
C TYR A 73 -16.62 -3.14 1.06
N LYS A 74 -16.80 -3.87 2.15
CA LYS A 74 -16.73 -5.35 2.24
C LYS A 74 -17.55 -6.10 1.17
N LYS A 75 -18.63 -5.51 0.70
CA LYS A 75 -19.48 -6.07 -0.36
C LYS A 75 -18.75 -6.30 -1.70
N TYR A 76 -17.61 -5.65 -1.93
CA TYR A 76 -16.83 -5.80 -3.16
C TYR A 76 -15.85 -6.98 -3.12
N GLY A 77 -15.73 -7.68 -1.98
CA GLY A 77 -14.91 -8.89 -1.85
C GLY A 77 -13.44 -8.60 -1.54
N PRO A 78 -12.54 -9.56 -1.78
CA PRO A 78 -11.14 -9.45 -1.42
C PRO A 78 -10.36 -8.46 -2.29
N CYS A 79 -9.22 -8.00 -1.78
CA CYS A 79 -8.19 -7.37 -2.59
C CYS A 79 -7.28 -8.46 -3.15
N GLU A 80 -7.35 -8.75 -4.46
CA GLU A 80 -6.70 -9.93 -5.02
C GLU A 80 -6.16 -9.77 -6.46
N ASN A 81 -5.23 -10.64 -6.83
CA ASN A 81 -4.59 -10.66 -8.16
C ASN A 81 -3.91 -9.32 -8.47
N ILE A 82 -3.07 -8.86 -7.56
CA ILE A 82 -2.39 -7.56 -7.66
C ILE A 82 -0.93 -7.77 -8.06
N VAL A 83 -0.46 -7.02 -9.04
CA VAL A 83 0.97 -6.98 -9.40
C VAL A 83 1.48 -5.55 -9.30
N VAL A 84 2.57 -5.37 -8.55
CA VAL A 84 3.32 -4.12 -8.46
C VAL A 84 4.73 -4.38 -8.98
N THR A 85 5.17 -3.66 -10.00
CA THR A 85 6.51 -3.90 -10.58
C THR A 85 7.17 -2.62 -11.09
N ASN A 86 8.52 -2.60 -11.09
CA ASN A 86 9.34 -1.51 -11.62
C ASN A 86 9.02 -0.12 -10.99
N CYS A 87 8.66 -0.07 -9.72
CA CYS A 87 8.32 1.18 -9.05
C CYS A 87 9.48 1.70 -8.20
N THR A 88 9.57 3.03 -8.09
CA THR A 88 10.45 3.71 -7.14
C THR A 88 9.60 4.42 -6.09
N LEU A 89 9.82 4.10 -4.82
CA LEU A 89 8.94 4.47 -3.72
C LEU A 89 9.69 5.19 -2.61
N VAL A 90 9.13 6.30 -2.14
CA VAL A 90 9.55 7.05 -0.96
C VAL A 90 8.32 7.33 -0.10
N SER A 91 8.35 6.88 1.15
CA SER A 91 7.23 7.07 2.08
C SER A 91 7.72 7.41 3.48
N THR A 92 7.07 8.36 4.14
CA THR A 92 7.33 8.62 5.57
C THR A 92 6.60 7.65 6.50
N SER A 93 5.75 6.78 5.97
CA SER A 93 5.08 5.67 6.67
C SER A 93 5.57 4.32 6.12
N ALA A 94 4.92 3.71 5.15
CA ALA A 94 5.36 2.46 4.55
C ALA A 94 5.37 2.52 3.01
N ALA A 95 6.44 2.04 2.38
CA ALA A 95 6.51 2.04 0.92
C ALA A 95 5.51 1.07 0.30
N ILE A 96 5.39 -0.14 0.86
CA ILE A 96 4.35 -1.13 0.51
C ILE A 96 3.64 -1.54 1.79
N LYS A 97 2.31 -1.49 1.78
CA LYS A 97 1.52 -1.86 2.96
C LYS A 97 0.28 -2.69 2.62
N PHE A 98 -0.11 -3.54 3.57
CA PHE A 98 -1.38 -4.26 3.61
C PHE A 98 -2.09 -3.88 4.92
N GLY A 99 -3.32 -3.43 4.81
CA GLY A 99 -4.11 -2.95 5.96
C GLY A 99 -3.77 -1.50 6.35
N THR A 100 -4.03 -1.09 7.57
CA THR A 100 -4.53 -1.87 8.74
C THR A 100 -5.96 -2.36 8.59
N GLU A 101 -6.75 -1.86 7.66
CA GLU A 101 -8.11 -2.27 7.40
C GLU A 101 -8.11 -3.53 6.54
N GLY A 102 -8.62 -4.64 7.07
CA GLY A 102 -8.56 -5.95 6.47
C GLY A 102 -9.80 -6.79 6.78
N GLU A 103 -11.00 -6.30 6.45
CA GLU A 103 -12.25 -7.05 6.66
C GLU A 103 -12.49 -8.17 5.63
N SER A 104 -11.64 -8.26 4.60
CA SER A 104 -11.61 -9.32 3.60
C SER A 104 -10.16 -9.74 3.32
N ASP A 105 -9.97 -10.84 2.60
CA ASP A 105 -8.66 -11.40 2.33
C ASP A 105 -7.81 -10.56 1.35
N PHE A 106 -6.51 -10.60 1.54
CA PHE A 106 -5.49 -10.15 0.59
C PHE A 106 -4.82 -11.39 0.00
N ARG A 107 -4.93 -11.62 -1.30
CA ARG A 107 -4.41 -12.85 -1.89
C ARG A 107 -3.91 -12.72 -3.31
N ASN A 108 -2.98 -13.62 -3.69
CA ASN A 108 -2.37 -13.66 -5.01
C ASN A 108 -1.69 -12.33 -5.38
N ILE A 109 -0.74 -11.89 -4.58
CA ILE A 109 -0.11 -10.57 -4.72
C ILE A 109 1.38 -10.75 -5.00
N LEU A 110 1.86 -10.10 -6.06
CA LEU A 110 3.26 -10.05 -6.44
C LEU A 110 3.74 -8.60 -6.37
N VAL A 111 4.83 -8.38 -5.63
CA VAL A 111 5.58 -7.12 -5.64
C VAL A 111 7.01 -7.41 -6.02
N GLU A 112 7.48 -6.86 -7.13
CA GLU A 112 8.80 -7.19 -7.63
C GLU A 112 9.51 -6.01 -8.32
N ASN A 113 10.84 -6.13 -8.45
CA ASN A 113 11.66 -5.17 -9.18
C ASN A 113 11.47 -3.72 -8.70
N CYS A 114 11.27 -3.50 -7.42
CA CYS A 114 11.03 -2.17 -6.86
C CYS A 114 12.24 -1.64 -6.11
N CYS A 115 12.42 -0.32 -6.16
CA CYS A 115 13.44 0.40 -5.41
C CYS A 115 12.75 1.27 -4.35
N ILE A 116 12.92 0.92 -3.09
CA ILE A 116 12.41 1.65 -1.93
C ILE A 116 13.57 2.45 -1.36
N SER A 117 13.43 3.76 -1.28
CA SER A 117 14.48 4.61 -0.74
C SER A 117 13.93 5.60 0.29
N ARG A 118 14.74 5.94 1.27
CA ARG A 118 14.41 6.95 2.28
C ARG A 118 13.01 6.77 2.90
N SER A 119 12.55 5.53 3.04
CA SER A 119 11.22 5.24 3.59
C SER A 119 11.31 4.90 5.08
N ASN A 120 10.24 5.17 5.84
CA ASN A 120 10.23 4.80 7.26
C ASN A 120 10.11 3.28 7.41
N ARG A 121 9.12 2.66 6.76
CA ARG A 121 9.05 1.20 6.59
C ARG A 121 9.19 0.83 5.12
N GLY A 122 9.84 -0.30 4.87
CA GLY A 122 9.88 -0.87 3.53
C GLY A 122 8.59 -1.60 3.20
N ILE A 123 8.43 -2.80 3.75
CA ILE A 123 7.24 -3.64 3.59
C ILE A 123 6.54 -3.72 4.95
N SER A 124 5.23 -3.47 4.98
CA SER A 124 4.45 -3.51 6.21
C SER A 124 3.14 -4.28 5.98
N ILE A 125 2.99 -5.43 6.65
CA ILE A 125 1.74 -6.19 6.68
C ILE A 125 1.18 -6.08 8.08
N GLN A 126 0.07 -5.35 8.22
CA GLN A 126 -0.54 -5.07 9.52
C GLN A 126 -2.01 -5.47 9.49
N ILE A 127 -2.28 -6.71 9.85
CA ILE A 127 -3.65 -7.23 9.84
C ILE A 127 -4.24 -7.04 11.23
N ARG A 128 -5.43 -6.43 11.27
CA ARG A 128 -6.14 -6.12 12.50
C ARG A 128 -7.60 -6.55 12.50
N ASP A 129 -8.10 -7.02 11.37
CA ASP A 129 -9.48 -7.43 11.16
C ASP A 129 -9.53 -8.88 10.68
N ASN A 130 -10.69 -9.34 10.21
CA ASN A 130 -10.95 -10.77 9.98
C ASN A 130 -10.35 -11.35 8.68
N GLY A 131 -9.75 -10.54 7.83
CA GLY A 131 -9.18 -11.00 6.56
C GLY A 131 -7.81 -11.64 6.71
N ASN A 132 -7.50 -12.58 5.84
CA ASN A 132 -6.23 -13.30 5.79
C ASN A 132 -5.29 -12.71 4.73
N VAL A 133 -4.00 -13.06 4.83
CA VAL A 133 -3.00 -12.74 3.80
C VAL A 133 -2.44 -14.04 3.24
N GLU A 134 -2.65 -14.29 1.94
CA GLU A 134 -2.35 -15.56 1.29
C GLU A 134 -1.64 -15.37 -0.06
N ASN A 135 -0.71 -16.26 -0.38
CA ASN A 135 -0.02 -16.28 -1.69
C ASN A 135 0.59 -14.91 -2.05
N VAL A 136 1.47 -14.39 -1.20
CA VAL A 136 2.14 -13.11 -1.39
C VAL A 136 3.63 -13.33 -1.64
N ILE A 137 4.14 -12.73 -2.70
CA ILE A 137 5.55 -12.79 -3.08
C ILE A 137 6.13 -11.37 -3.14
N PHE A 138 7.25 -11.16 -2.44
CA PHE A 138 8.12 -10.02 -2.60
C PHE A 138 9.45 -10.51 -3.17
N SER A 139 9.87 -9.98 -4.32
CA SER A 139 11.12 -10.40 -4.96
C SER A 139 11.88 -9.24 -5.59
N ASN A 140 13.20 -9.38 -5.62
CA ASN A 140 14.09 -8.43 -6.28
C ASN A 140 13.82 -6.95 -5.86
N ILE A 141 13.84 -6.70 -4.54
CA ILE A 141 13.58 -5.37 -3.97
C ILE A 141 14.85 -4.81 -3.35
N ILE A 142 15.25 -3.62 -3.80
CA ILE A 142 16.28 -2.81 -3.15
C ILE A 142 15.58 -1.93 -2.12
N MET A 143 16.12 -1.89 -0.89
CA MET A 143 15.43 -1.21 0.21
C MET A 143 16.40 -0.42 1.09
N GLU A 144 16.12 0.88 1.23
CA GLU A 144 16.74 1.76 2.20
C GLU A 144 15.67 2.32 3.13
N THR A 145 15.77 2.03 4.42
CA THR A 145 14.84 2.57 5.43
C THR A 145 15.56 3.54 6.36
N ARG A 146 14.82 4.53 6.84
CA ARG A 146 15.30 5.48 7.84
C ARG A 146 14.18 5.95 8.74
N ARG A 147 14.49 6.22 10.00
CA ARG A 147 13.53 6.83 10.91
C ARG A 147 13.33 8.31 10.56
N PHE A 148 12.10 8.78 10.50
CA PHE A 148 11.76 10.19 10.28
C PHE A 148 11.64 10.93 11.61
N SER A 149 10.51 10.87 12.28
CA SER A 149 10.31 11.49 13.59
C SER A 149 9.62 10.51 14.54
N TYR A 150 9.58 10.87 15.84
CA TYR A 150 8.89 10.05 16.85
C TYR A 150 7.36 10.08 16.69
N GLU A 151 6.85 11.08 16.01
CA GLU A 151 5.42 11.29 15.77
C GLU A 151 4.89 10.46 14.59
N TRP A 152 5.78 10.04 13.68
CA TRP A 152 5.41 9.24 12.52
C TRP A 152 5.35 7.75 12.85
N TRP A 153 4.48 7.06 12.15
CA TRP A 153 4.33 5.61 12.27
C TRP A 153 5.58 4.89 11.74
N GLY A 154 6.13 4.01 12.54
CA GLY A 154 7.28 3.20 12.16
C GLY A 154 8.58 3.60 12.84
N ARG A 155 9.52 2.68 12.81
CA ARG A 155 10.84 2.80 13.47
C ARG A 155 11.98 2.40 12.55
N ALA A 156 11.81 2.64 11.24
CA ALA A 156 12.71 2.26 10.16
C ALA A 156 12.78 0.74 9.94
N GLU A 157 11.69 0.03 10.16
CA GLU A 157 11.65 -1.40 9.89
C GLU A 157 11.71 -1.68 8.39
N ALA A 158 12.66 -2.48 7.94
CA ALA A 158 12.70 -2.95 6.57
C ALA A 158 11.47 -3.82 6.25
N VAL A 159 11.11 -4.71 7.19
CA VAL A 159 9.92 -5.54 7.12
C VAL A 159 9.21 -5.51 8.47
N CYS A 160 7.93 -5.18 8.47
CA CYS A 160 7.07 -5.14 9.66
C CYS A 160 5.85 -6.02 9.43
N LEU A 161 5.73 -7.11 10.18
CA LEU A 161 4.61 -8.04 10.10
C LEU A 161 3.90 -8.10 11.45
N THR A 162 2.61 -7.80 11.49
CA THR A 162 1.79 -7.88 12.70
C THR A 162 0.39 -8.42 12.40
N ALA A 163 -0.08 -9.31 13.28
CA ALA A 163 -1.47 -9.75 13.34
C ALA A 163 -1.95 -9.48 14.77
N LEU A 164 -2.73 -8.41 14.94
CA LEU A 164 -3.17 -7.93 16.25
C LEU A 164 -4.64 -7.53 16.17
N ASP A 165 -5.47 -8.11 17.02
CA ASP A 165 -6.90 -7.83 17.06
C ASP A 165 -7.15 -6.33 17.25
N ARG A 166 -7.95 -5.73 16.38
CA ARG A 166 -8.31 -4.30 16.47
C ARG A 166 -9.14 -4.02 17.71
N LYS A 167 -10.04 -4.92 18.08
CA LYS A 167 -10.94 -4.82 19.23
C LYS A 167 -11.41 -6.20 19.66
N PRO A 168 -11.95 -6.33 20.88
CA PRO A 168 -12.54 -7.59 21.34
C PRO A 168 -13.60 -8.12 20.37
N GLY A 169 -13.55 -9.42 20.07
CA GLY A 169 -14.47 -10.09 19.16
C GLY A 169 -14.08 -10.06 17.68
N VAL A 170 -13.04 -9.33 17.31
CA VAL A 170 -12.37 -9.42 16.00
C VAL A 170 -11.16 -10.32 16.15
N LYS A 171 -10.89 -11.15 15.17
CA LYS A 171 -9.74 -12.05 15.16
C LYS A 171 -8.88 -11.71 13.95
N ALA A 172 -7.68 -11.20 14.17
CA ALA A 172 -6.72 -10.94 13.12
C ALA A 172 -6.32 -12.25 12.44
N GLY A 173 -6.50 -12.32 11.13
CA GLY A 173 -6.33 -13.51 10.30
C GLY A 173 -4.92 -13.95 10.01
#